data_5021f87acb301c523414d0ee7a829aff
#
_entry.id   5021f87acb301c523414d0ee7a829aff
#
_cell.length_a   1.000
_cell.length_b   1.000
_cell.length_c   1.000
_cell.angle_alpha   90.00
_cell.angle_beta   90.00
_cell.angle_gamma   90.00
#
_symmetry.space_group_name_H-M   'P 1'
#
loop_
_entity.id
_entity.type
_entity.pdbx_description
1 polymer ?
#
loop_
_entity_poly.entity_id
_entity_poly.type
_entity_poly.pdbx_seq_one_letter_code
_entity_poly.pdbx_strand_id
1 'polypeptide(L)'
;NVNRRYMRVAKKEAYHHGDLRSALVALALEHVRKDGAESFSLREAARGAGVTSGAAYKHFADKDELLSAVATEALALLAQRSMKATAGLNGRKRLHASALSYIDFAAAEPRLFRLAFSRFGSDLRTEKDGVPGAFEQLRVAVAELQTDPGKPVDPDALALAWAVVHGIAARISDGMWKKNDPRVEAALRLSFKGIAPGK
;
A
#
# COMPACT_ATOMS: atom_id res chain seq x y z
N ASN A 1 -10.92 15.55 -20.73
CA ASN A 1 -11.14 14.54 -21.79
C ASN A 1 -10.52 13.15 -21.50
N VAL A 2 -9.82 12.99 -20.38
CA VAL A 2 -9.26 11.69 -19.91
C VAL A 2 -10.38 10.75 -19.43
N ASN A 3 -11.42 11.28 -18.80
CA ASN A 3 -12.57 10.51 -18.26
C ASN A 3 -13.39 9.74 -19.33
N ARG A 4 -13.42 10.24 -20.59
CA ARG A 4 -14.15 9.54 -21.69
C ARG A 4 -13.37 8.34 -22.23
N ARG A 5 -12.07 8.33 -22.11
CA ARG A 5 -11.21 7.24 -22.63
C ARG A 5 -11.23 6.01 -21.71
N TYR A 6 -11.25 6.22 -20.39
CA TYR A 6 -11.35 5.11 -19.42
C TYR A 6 -12.75 4.49 -19.36
N MET A 7 -13.82 5.30 -19.47
CA MET A 7 -15.19 4.75 -19.62
C MET A 7 -15.41 3.98 -20.93
N ARG A 8 -14.62 4.26 -21.99
CA ARG A 8 -14.72 3.54 -23.27
C ARG A 8 -13.97 2.23 -23.30
N VAL A 9 -12.91 2.07 -22.51
CA VAL A 9 -12.14 0.81 -22.41
C VAL A 9 -12.93 -0.21 -21.59
N ALA A 10 -13.60 0.21 -20.51
CA ALA A 10 -14.47 -0.66 -19.70
C ALA A 10 -15.74 -1.13 -20.46
N LYS A 11 -16.10 -0.50 -21.59
CA LYS A 11 -17.35 -0.80 -22.31
C LYS A 11 -17.16 -1.75 -23.50
N LYS A 12 -15.94 -2.25 -23.78
CA LYS A 12 -15.68 -2.99 -25.04
C LYS A 12 -15.12 -4.40 -24.89
N GLU A 13 -14.92 -4.90 -23.67
CA GLU A 13 -14.64 -6.32 -23.47
C GLU A 13 -15.86 -6.96 -22.79
N ALA A 14 -16.41 -7.99 -23.42
CA ALA A 14 -17.53 -8.77 -22.89
C ALA A 14 -17.14 -9.25 -21.50
N TYR A 15 -17.85 -8.76 -20.49
CA TYR A 15 -17.66 -9.10 -19.10
C TYR A 15 -17.84 -10.61 -18.94
N HIS A 16 -16.74 -11.34 -18.84
CA HIS A 16 -16.80 -12.72 -18.38
C HIS A 16 -17.27 -12.73 -16.93
N HIS A 17 -18.35 -13.42 -16.62
CA HIS A 17 -18.95 -13.50 -15.28
C HIS A 17 -17.98 -13.99 -14.18
N GLY A 18 -16.74 -14.38 -14.51
CA GLY A 18 -15.67 -14.76 -13.59
C GLY A 18 -14.89 -13.59 -12.97
N ASP A 19 -15.04 -12.35 -13.44
CA ASP A 19 -14.20 -11.22 -13.03
C ASP A 19 -14.95 -10.04 -12.40
N LEU A 20 -16.25 -10.20 -12.05
CA LEU A 20 -17.04 -9.12 -11.46
C LEU A 20 -16.47 -8.67 -10.10
N ARG A 21 -15.93 -9.59 -9.30
CA ARG A 21 -15.31 -9.26 -8.02
C ARG A 21 -14.13 -8.31 -8.21
N SER A 22 -13.23 -8.62 -9.10
CA SER A 22 -12.05 -7.79 -9.42
C SER A 22 -12.44 -6.43 -9.98
N ALA A 23 -13.46 -6.38 -10.83
CA ALA A 23 -13.97 -5.13 -11.36
C ALA A 23 -14.61 -4.23 -10.30
N LEU A 24 -15.36 -4.78 -9.36
CA LEU A 24 -15.92 -4.03 -8.24
C LEU A 24 -14.80 -3.45 -7.37
N VAL A 25 -13.73 -4.24 -7.10
CA VAL A 25 -12.56 -3.76 -6.36
C VAL A 25 -11.84 -2.64 -7.12
N ALA A 26 -11.63 -2.78 -8.42
CA ALA A 26 -10.96 -1.76 -9.23
C ALA A 26 -11.74 -0.43 -9.25
N LEU A 27 -13.07 -0.49 -9.40
CA LEU A 27 -13.93 0.70 -9.34
C LEU A 27 -13.91 1.34 -7.94
N ALA A 28 -13.95 0.54 -6.88
CA ALA A 28 -13.87 1.02 -5.52
C ALA A 28 -12.50 1.67 -5.23
N LEU A 29 -11.41 1.07 -5.70
CA LEU A 29 -10.06 1.59 -5.55
C LEU A 29 -9.91 2.97 -6.22
N GLU A 30 -10.42 3.13 -7.44
CA GLU A 30 -10.41 4.42 -8.13
C GLU A 30 -11.28 5.47 -7.42
N HIS A 31 -12.44 5.08 -6.90
CA HIS A 31 -13.28 5.98 -6.11
C HIS A 31 -12.58 6.42 -4.83
N VAL A 32 -12.02 5.48 -4.06
CA VAL A 32 -11.30 5.79 -2.82
C VAL A 32 -10.11 6.70 -3.10
N ARG A 33 -9.35 6.45 -4.16
CA ARG A 33 -8.24 7.29 -4.59
C ARG A 33 -8.67 8.74 -4.82
N LYS A 34 -9.81 8.93 -5.47
CA LYS A 34 -10.32 10.24 -5.87
C LYS A 34 -11.09 10.95 -4.75
N ASP A 35 -12.02 10.26 -4.10
CA ASP A 35 -13.07 10.87 -3.28
C ASP A 35 -13.04 10.39 -1.81
N GLY A 36 -12.29 9.33 -1.51
CA GLY A 36 -12.20 8.72 -0.17
C GLY A 36 -13.20 7.59 0.04
N ALA A 37 -13.05 6.87 1.15
CA ALA A 37 -13.85 5.68 1.46
C ALA A 37 -15.25 6.03 2.00
N GLU A 38 -15.42 7.20 2.63
CA GLU A 38 -16.67 7.58 3.32
C GLU A 38 -17.83 7.70 2.35
N SER A 39 -17.60 8.34 1.20
CA SER A 39 -18.63 8.65 0.19
C SER A 39 -18.99 7.46 -0.70
N PHE A 40 -18.25 6.34 -0.61
CA PHE A 40 -18.43 5.18 -1.48
C PHE A 40 -19.54 4.24 -1.01
N SER A 41 -20.24 3.60 -1.96
CA SER A 41 -21.22 2.55 -1.68
C SER A 41 -21.12 1.38 -2.64
N LEU A 42 -21.52 0.18 -2.17
CA LEU A 42 -21.56 -1.02 -3.02
C LEU A 42 -22.53 -0.87 -4.21
N ARG A 43 -23.59 -0.05 -4.04
CA ARG A 43 -24.53 0.27 -5.12
C ARG A 43 -23.88 1.11 -6.21
N GLU A 44 -23.02 2.05 -5.85
CA GLU A 44 -22.25 2.84 -6.82
C GLU A 44 -21.24 1.98 -7.58
N ALA A 45 -20.57 1.05 -6.89
CA ALA A 45 -19.70 0.06 -7.55
C ALA A 45 -20.49 -0.77 -8.57
N ALA A 46 -21.65 -1.29 -8.18
CA ALA A 46 -22.53 -2.07 -9.07
C ALA A 46 -22.93 -1.27 -10.31
N ARG A 47 -23.38 -0.02 -10.10
CA ARG A 47 -23.74 0.91 -11.20
C ARG A 47 -22.55 1.17 -12.13
N GLY A 48 -21.37 1.39 -11.57
CA GLY A 48 -20.12 1.58 -12.34
C GLY A 48 -19.73 0.36 -13.17
N ALA A 49 -19.97 -0.84 -12.63
CA ALA A 49 -19.75 -2.12 -13.31
C ALA A 49 -20.85 -2.48 -14.32
N GLY A 50 -21.95 -1.71 -14.39
CA GLY A 50 -23.07 -1.99 -15.27
C GLY A 50 -23.92 -3.21 -14.85
N VAL A 51 -23.92 -3.55 -13.55
CA VAL A 51 -24.67 -4.69 -13.00
C VAL A 51 -25.69 -4.23 -11.96
N THR A 52 -26.60 -5.14 -11.59
CA THR A 52 -27.56 -4.89 -10.51
C THR A 52 -26.87 -4.90 -9.15
N SER A 53 -27.41 -4.15 -8.18
CA SER A 53 -26.91 -4.21 -6.80
C SER A 53 -26.89 -5.62 -6.24
N GLY A 54 -27.92 -6.44 -6.54
CA GLY A 54 -28.00 -7.83 -6.13
C GLY A 54 -26.84 -8.69 -6.66
N ALA A 55 -26.32 -8.39 -7.86
CA ALA A 55 -25.13 -9.07 -8.37
C ALA A 55 -23.87 -8.71 -7.57
N ALA A 56 -23.69 -7.44 -7.17
CA ALA A 56 -22.57 -7.01 -6.35
C ALA A 56 -22.62 -7.63 -4.95
N TYR A 57 -23.81 -7.72 -4.33
CA TYR A 57 -24.00 -8.33 -3.02
C TYR A 57 -23.75 -9.86 -2.99
N LYS A 58 -23.67 -10.54 -4.15
CA LYS A 58 -23.19 -11.92 -4.23
C LYS A 58 -21.69 -12.07 -4.05
N HIS A 59 -20.92 -10.98 -4.27
CA HIS A 59 -19.45 -10.97 -4.19
C HIS A 59 -18.92 -10.32 -2.92
N PHE A 60 -19.69 -9.39 -2.33
CA PHE A 60 -19.34 -8.69 -1.09
C PHE A 60 -20.61 -8.55 -0.24
N ALA A 61 -20.56 -9.05 0.99
CA ALA A 61 -21.69 -8.99 1.91
C ALA A 61 -22.10 -7.52 2.22
N ASP A 62 -21.10 -6.64 2.31
CA ASP A 62 -21.30 -5.24 2.62
C ASP A 62 -20.18 -4.33 2.04
N LYS A 63 -20.24 -3.05 2.37
CA LYS A 63 -19.23 -2.05 2.01
C LYS A 63 -17.89 -2.35 2.67
N ASP A 64 -17.90 -2.82 3.91
CA ASP A 64 -16.68 -3.04 4.69
C ASP A 64 -15.84 -4.18 4.11
N GLU A 65 -16.47 -5.25 3.64
CA GLU A 65 -15.79 -6.33 2.94
C GLU A 65 -15.14 -5.85 1.64
N LEU A 66 -15.85 -5.01 0.86
CA LEU A 66 -15.29 -4.43 -0.35
C LEU A 66 -14.12 -3.47 -0.02
N LEU A 67 -14.24 -2.65 1.03
CA LEU A 67 -13.14 -1.76 1.45
C LEU A 67 -11.92 -2.55 1.96
N SER A 68 -12.13 -3.69 2.62
CA SER A 68 -11.02 -4.58 3.01
C SER A 68 -10.29 -5.15 1.79
N ALA A 69 -11.02 -5.52 0.74
CA ALA A 69 -10.41 -5.93 -0.52
C ALA A 69 -9.63 -4.78 -1.19
N VAL A 70 -10.16 -3.55 -1.16
CA VAL A 70 -9.44 -2.36 -1.66
C VAL A 70 -8.19 -2.07 -0.84
N ALA A 71 -8.23 -2.21 0.48
CA ALA A 71 -7.07 -2.06 1.35
C ALA A 71 -5.98 -3.08 1.02
N THR A 72 -6.35 -4.33 0.75
CA THR A 72 -5.43 -5.38 0.30
C THR A 72 -4.76 -5.02 -1.04
N GLU A 73 -5.51 -4.49 -2.01
CA GLU A 73 -4.94 -3.98 -3.26
C GLU A 73 -3.97 -2.82 -3.04
N ALA A 74 -4.32 -1.88 -2.16
CA ALA A 74 -3.45 -0.75 -1.82
C ALA A 74 -2.12 -1.22 -1.20
N LEU A 75 -2.16 -2.24 -0.33
CA LEU A 75 -0.95 -2.85 0.23
C LEU A 75 -0.12 -3.59 -0.84
N ALA A 76 -0.77 -4.27 -1.77
CA ALA A 76 -0.09 -4.91 -2.91
C ALA A 76 0.59 -3.88 -3.82
N LEU A 77 -0.05 -2.75 -4.10
CA LEU A 77 0.54 -1.63 -4.85
C LEU A 77 1.78 -1.06 -4.13
N LEU A 78 1.70 -0.88 -2.82
CA LEU A 78 2.83 -0.45 -1.99
C LEU A 78 3.98 -1.46 -2.09
N ALA A 79 3.70 -2.75 -1.92
CA ALA A 79 4.69 -3.82 -2.00
C ALA A 79 5.39 -3.87 -3.37
N GLN A 80 4.63 -3.76 -4.46
CA GLN A 80 5.17 -3.72 -5.82
C GLN A 80 6.08 -2.51 -6.05
N ARG A 81 5.69 -1.32 -5.56
CA ARG A 81 6.52 -0.11 -5.66
C ARG A 81 7.82 -0.27 -4.88
N SER A 82 7.75 -0.82 -3.66
CA SER A 82 8.93 -1.10 -2.84
C SER A 82 9.86 -2.10 -3.52
N MET A 83 9.34 -3.20 -4.06
CA MET A 83 10.12 -4.20 -4.77
C MET A 83 10.86 -3.60 -5.98
N LYS A 84 10.20 -2.76 -6.77
CA LYS A 84 10.83 -2.04 -7.88
C LYS A 84 11.93 -1.09 -7.43
N ALA A 85 11.68 -0.33 -6.36
CA ALA A 85 12.64 0.64 -5.84
C ALA A 85 13.87 -0.01 -5.21
N THR A 86 13.74 -1.24 -4.71
CA THR A 86 14.82 -1.96 -4.02
C THR A 86 15.55 -2.98 -4.90
N ALA A 87 15.13 -3.15 -6.15
CA ALA A 87 15.71 -4.12 -7.08
C ALA A 87 17.22 -3.90 -7.26
N GLY A 88 18.01 -4.96 -7.06
CA GLY A 88 19.48 -4.91 -7.16
C GLY A 88 20.20 -4.16 -6.03
N LEU A 89 19.47 -3.63 -5.04
CA LEU A 89 20.05 -2.98 -3.88
C LEU A 89 20.19 -3.96 -2.71
N ASN A 90 21.10 -3.66 -1.79
CA ASN A 90 21.32 -4.40 -0.55
C ASN A 90 21.65 -3.46 0.62
N GLY A 91 21.62 -4.01 1.84
CA GLY A 91 22.01 -3.34 3.08
C GLY A 91 21.36 -1.96 3.25
N ARG A 92 22.14 -0.96 3.62
CA ARG A 92 21.66 0.42 3.89
C ARG A 92 20.97 1.04 2.67
N LYS A 93 21.42 0.77 1.45
CA LYS A 93 20.81 1.29 0.23
C LYS A 93 19.41 0.73 0.03
N ARG A 94 19.24 -0.58 0.25
CA ARG A 94 17.92 -1.24 0.19
C ARG A 94 16.98 -0.67 1.25
N LEU A 95 17.41 -0.55 2.50
CA LEU A 95 16.58 -0.01 3.58
C LEU A 95 16.14 1.43 3.29
N HIS A 96 17.06 2.27 2.84
CA HIS A 96 16.75 3.66 2.48
C HIS A 96 15.76 3.75 1.31
N ALA A 97 15.98 3.00 0.23
CA ALA A 97 15.09 2.97 -0.91
C ALA A 97 13.69 2.43 -0.56
N SER A 98 13.60 1.41 0.30
CA SER A 98 12.34 0.90 0.83
C SER A 98 11.59 1.98 1.62
N ALA A 99 12.27 2.69 2.52
CA ALA A 99 11.68 3.78 3.30
C ALA A 99 11.17 4.91 2.41
N LEU A 100 11.96 5.36 1.43
CA LEU A 100 11.54 6.40 0.49
C LEU A 100 10.35 5.96 -0.36
N SER A 101 10.33 4.71 -0.85
CA SER A 101 9.21 4.16 -1.62
C SER A 101 7.91 4.14 -0.82
N TYR A 102 8.00 3.81 0.47
CA TYR A 102 6.86 3.82 1.39
C TYR A 102 6.31 5.25 1.59
N ILE A 103 7.21 6.21 1.82
CA ILE A 103 6.88 7.63 1.98
C ILE A 103 6.29 8.21 0.69
N ASP A 104 6.86 7.86 -0.46
CA ASP A 104 6.36 8.29 -1.77
C ASP A 104 4.96 7.73 -2.06
N PHE A 105 4.67 6.50 -1.62
CA PHE A 105 3.32 5.95 -1.72
C PHE A 105 2.32 6.76 -0.90
N ALA A 106 2.64 7.07 0.36
CA ALA A 106 1.78 7.87 1.23
C ALA A 106 1.53 9.29 0.67
N ALA A 107 2.56 9.89 0.04
CA ALA A 107 2.45 11.20 -0.59
C ALA A 107 1.61 11.19 -1.87
N ALA A 108 1.76 10.15 -2.69
CA ALA A 108 1.08 10.02 -3.98
C ALA A 108 -0.37 9.52 -3.84
N GLU A 109 -0.62 8.67 -2.87
CA GLU A 109 -1.89 7.95 -2.66
C GLU A 109 -2.40 8.10 -1.22
N PRO A 110 -2.57 9.34 -0.69
CA PRO A 110 -2.82 9.53 0.74
C PRO A 110 -4.11 8.88 1.23
N ARG A 111 -5.15 8.81 0.40
CA ARG A 111 -6.42 8.17 0.77
C ARG A 111 -6.32 6.65 0.78
N LEU A 112 -5.61 6.06 -0.19
CA LEU A 112 -5.34 4.62 -0.20
C LEU A 112 -4.42 4.23 0.95
N PHE A 113 -3.41 5.05 1.26
CA PHE A 113 -2.54 4.83 2.41
C PHE A 113 -3.35 4.79 3.71
N ARG A 114 -4.21 5.79 3.96
CA ARG A 114 -5.06 5.79 5.16
C ARG A 114 -6.01 4.59 5.23
N LEU A 115 -6.61 4.19 4.10
CA LEU A 115 -7.45 2.99 4.07
C LEU A 115 -6.64 1.73 4.37
N ALA A 116 -5.48 1.56 3.74
CA ALA A 116 -4.60 0.40 3.92
C ALA A 116 -4.13 0.19 5.36
N PHE A 117 -3.97 1.29 6.12
CA PHE A 117 -3.53 1.26 7.53
C PHE A 117 -4.65 1.56 8.52
N SER A 118 -5.90 1.50 8.10
CA SER A 118 -7.09 1.56 8.94
C SER A 118 -7.53 0.16 9.41
N ARG A 119 -8.69 0.08 10.05
CA ARG A 119 -9.34 -1.20 10.43
C ARG A 119 -9.62 -2.14 9.24
N PHE A 120 -9.59 -1.63 8.03
CA PHE A 120 -9.81 -2.41 6.80
C PHE A 120 -8.54 -3.07 6.28
N GLY A 121 -7.37 -2.66 6.76
CA GLY A 121 -6.10 -3.19 6.31
C GLY A 121 -5.92 -4.65 6.70
N SER A 122 -5.45 -5.44 5.75
CA SER A 122 -5.02 -6.81 6.00
C SER A 122 -3.63 -6.84 6.67
N ASP A 123 -3.20 -8.03 7.08
CA ASP A 123 -1.84 -8.22 7.60
C ASP A 123 -0.81 -7.78 6.54
N LEU A 124 0.07 -6.86 6.93
CA LEU A 124 1.18 -6.35 6.10
C LEU A 124 2.17 -7.44 5.65
N ARG A 125 2.11 -8.62 6.25
CA ARG A 125 2.91 -9.80 5.90
C ARG A 125 2.33 -10.58 4.73
N THR A 126 1.07 -10.33 4.37
CA THR A 126 0.38 -11.10 3.34
C THR A 126 1.08 -10.94 2.00
N GLU A 127 1.47 -12.07 1.42
CA GLU A 127 1.92 -12.16 0.04
C GLU A 127 0.70 -12.12 -0.89
N LYS A 128 0.83 -11.39 -2.00
CA LYS A 128 -0.17 -11.37 -3.06
C LYS A 128 0.51 -11.47 -4.42
N ASP A 129 0.02 -12.37 -5.25
CA ASP A 129 0.50 -12.59 -6.62
C ASP A 129 2.02 -12.82 -6.70
N GLY A 130 2.58 -13.55 -5.72
CA GLY A 130 4.01 -13.82 -5.62
C GLY A 130 4.87 -12.62 -5.17
N VAL A 131 4.24 -11.51 -4.79
CA VAL A 131 4.94 -10.34 -4.25
C VAL A 131 4.88 -10.38 -2.72
N PRO A 132 6.05 -10.51 -2.04
CA PRO A 132 6.10 -10.44 -0.58
C PRO A 132 5.53 -9.11 -0.09
N GLY A 133 4.74 -9.16 0.99
CA GLY A 133 4.14 -7.98 1.59
C GLY A 133 5.20 -6.93 1.98
N ALA A 134 4.79 -5.67 2.10
CA ALA A 134 5.71 -4.57 2.38
C ALA A 134 6.49 -4.76 3.70
N PHE A 135 5.89 -5.42 4.69
CA PHE A 135 6.55 -5.73 5.96
C PHE A 135 7.67 -6.77 5.79
N GLU A 136 7.45 -7.79 4.95
CA GLU A 136 8.47 -8.80 4.68
C GLU A 136 9.68 -8.20 3.94
N GLN A 137 9.44 -7.29 3.02
CA GLN A 137 10.51 -6.56 2.33
C GLN A 137 11.33 -5.69 3.30
N LEU A 138 10.67 -5.03 4.27
CA LEU A 138 11.35 -4.32 5.33
C LEU A 138 12.18 -5.27 6.20
N ARG A 139 11.62 -6.42 6.58
CA ARG A 139 12.33 -7.45 7.36
C ARG A 139 13.61 -7.91 6.67
N VAL A 140 13.55 -8.17 5.36
CA VAL A 140 14.74 -8.52 4.56
C VAL A 140 15.77 -7.38 4.59
N ALA A 141 15.34 -6.14 4.41
CA ALA A 141 16.23 -4.99 4.41
C ALA A 141 16.91 -4.76 5.77
N VAL A 142 16.21 -5.02 6.88
CA VAL A 142 16.77 -4.95 8.23
C VAL A 142 17.72 -6.12 8.48
N ALA A 143 17.36 -7.35 8.04
CA ALA A 143 18.20 -8.53 8.17
C ALA A 143 19.60 -8.34 7.54
N GLU A 144 19.65 -7.71 6.37
CA GLU A 144 20.91 -7.43 5.66
C GLU A 144 21.84 -6.45 6.40
N LEU A 145 21.35 -5.74 7.41
CA LEU A 145 22.14 -4.83 8.22
C LEU A 145 22.70 -5.48 9.48
N GLN A 146 22.25 -6.68 9.85
CA GLN A 146 22.71 -7.39 11.01
C GLN A 146 24.13 -7.94 10.77
N THR A 147 24.93 -7.92 11.83
CA THR A 147 26.33 -8.40 11.79
C THR A 147 26.44 -9.93 11.75
N ASP A 148 25.37 -10.63 12.12
CA ASP A 148 25.31 -12.09 12.14
C ASP A 148 24.14 -12.56 11.27
N PRO A 149 24.38 -12.98 10.02
CA PRO A 149 23.33 -13.41 9.09
C PRO A 149 22.58 -14.68 9.53
N GLY A 150 23.11 -15.43 10.49
CA GLY A 150 22.50 -16.66 11.01
C GLY A 150 21.47 -16.42 12.12
N LYS A 151 21.38 -15.21 12.66
CA LYS A 151 20.41 -14.88 13.72
C LYS A 151 19.08 -14.40 13.17
N PRO A 152 17.98 -14.65 13.91
CA PRO A 152 16.70 -14.01 13.63
C PRO A 152 16.85 -12.48 13.58
N VAL A 153 15.99 -11.83 12.76
CA VAL A 153 15.95 -10.36 12.71
C VAL A 153 15.59 -9.82 14.08
N ASP A 154 16.37 -8.85 14.56
CA ASP A 154 16.10 -8.16 15.81
C ASP A 154 14.71 -7.49 15.74
N PRO A 155 13.77 -7.91 16.59
CA PRO A 155 12.41 -7.37 16.58
C PRO A 155 12.35 -5.89 16.92
N ASP A 156 13.25 -5.39 17.78
CA ASP A 156 13.30 -3.99 18.17
C ASP A 156 13.81 -3.11 17.04
N ALA A 157 14.83 -3.58 16.31
CA ALA A 157 15.33 -2.91 15.11
C ALA A 157 14.26 -2.85 14.01
N LEU A 158 13.50 -3.93 13.82
CA LEU A 158 12.39 -3.98 12.87
C LEU A 158 11.24 -3.05 13.28
N ALA A 159 10.87 -3.05 14.56
CA ALA A 159 9.84 -2.19 15.11
C ALA A 159 10.23 -0.71 14.96
N LEU A 160 11.47 -0.35 15.27
CA LEU A 160 11.99 1.01 15.09
C LEU A 160 11.94 1.45 13.63
N ALA A 161 12.43 0.60 12.71
CA ALA A 161 12.41 0.89 11.29
C ALA A 161 11.00 1.17 10.78
N TRP A 162 10.04 0.30 11.16
CA TRP A 162 8.65 0.46 10.77
C TRP A 162 8.00 1.70 11.40
N ALA A 163 8.15 1.90 12.70
CA ALA A 163 7.52 2.99 13.44
C ALA A 163 7.95 4.37 12.90
N VAL A 164 9.24 4.54 12.62
CA VAL A 164 9.76 5.82 12.08
C VAL A 164 9.21 6.07 10.67
N VAL A 165 9.33 5.11 9.78
CA VAL A 165 8.87 5.27 8.39
C VAL A 165 7.36 5.46 8.32
N HIS A 166 6.60 4.68 9.11
CA HIS A 166 5.14 4.82 9.16
C HIS A 166 4.71 6.16 9.76
N GLY A 167 5.34 6.60 10.84
CA GLY A 167 5.07 7.91 11.45
C GLY A 167 5.31 9.08 10.48
N ILE A 168 6.39 9.06 9.70
CA ILE A 168 6.66 10.04 8.65
C ILE A 168 5.58 9.98 7.56
N ALA A 169 5.28 8.79 7.05
CA ALA A 169 4.30 8.59 6.00
C ALA A 169 2.89 9.03 6.41
N ALA A 170 2.49 8.76 7.66
CA ALA A 170 1.22 9.23 8.23
C ALA A 170 1.16 10.77 8.24
N ARG A 171 2.20 11.46 8.72
CA ARG A 171 2.25 12.94 8.70
C ARG A 171 2.16 13.53 7.30
N ILE A 172 2.73 12.85 6.32
CA ILE A 172 2.67 13.26 4.92
C ILE A 172 1.26 13.00 4.35
N SER A 173 0.68 11.83 4.59
CA SER A 173 -0.67 11.51 4.11
C SER A 173 -1.75 12.43 4.70
N ASP A 174 -1.53 12.95 5.90
CA ASP A 174 -2.40 13.91 6.56
C ASP A 174 -2.15 15.37 6.13
N GLY A 175 -1.19 15.59 5.22
CA GLY A 175 -0.83 16.92 4.73
C GLY A 175 -0.04 17.79 5.72
N MET A 176 0.39 17.23 6.85
CA MET A 176 1.16 17.95 7.87
C MET A 176 2.61 18.16 7.47
N TRP A 177 3.18 17.24 6.72
CA TRP A 177 4.54 17.32 6.20
C TRP A 177 4.53 17.15 4.68
N LYS A 178 5.54 17.74 4.02
CA LYS A 178 5.84 17.45 2.61
C LYS A 178 6.90 16.37 2.53
N LYS A 179 6.89 15.57 1.45
CA LYS A 179 7.87 14.48 1.28
C LYS A 179 9.33 14.96 1.21
N ASN A 180 9.54 16.20 0.79
CA ASN A 180 10.86 16.84 0.73
C ASN A 180 11.18 17.68 1.98
N ASP A 181 10.46 17.50 3.07
CA ASP A 181 10.76 18.15 4.34
C ASP A 181 12.13 17.64 4.86
N PRO A 182 13.06 18.54 5.24
CA PRO A 182 14.39 18.14 5.74
C PRO A 182 14.34 17.18 6.93
N ARG A 183 13.26 17.20 7.73
CA ARG A 183 13.05 16.30 8.86
C ARG A 183 12.89 14.84 8.46
N VAL A 184 12.39 14.57 7.24
CA VAL A 184 12.24 13.21 6.71
C VAL A 184 13.60 12.51 6.64
N GLU A 185 14.54 13.12 5.92
CA GLU A 185 15.89 12.55 5.76
C GLU A 185 16.65 12.49 7.09
N ALA A 186 16.50 13.49 7.94
CA ALA A 186 17.12 13.51 9.26
C ALA A 186 16.61 12.37 10.14
N ALA A 187 15.29 12.10 10.17
CA ALA A 187 14.69 11.02 10.94
C ALA A 187 15.12 9.65 10.41
N LEU A 188 15.12 9.43 9.09
CA LEU A 188 15.60 8.19 8.48
C LEU A 188 17.08 7.92 8.83
N ARG A 189 17.93 8.93 8.69
CA ARG A 189 19.37 8.81 9.03
C ARG A 189 19.60 8.45 10.50
N LEU A 190 18.83 9.07 11.41
CA LEU A 190 18.96 8.79 12.85
C LEU A 190 18.49 7.38 13.20
N SER A 191 17.32 6.95 12.64
CA SER A 191 16.81 5.60 12.87
C SER A 191 17.76 4.52 12.33
N PHE A 192 18.36 4.74 11.16
CA PHE A 192 19.30 3.77 10.57
C PHE A 192 20.60 3.61 11.37
N LYS A 193 21.01 4.62 12.13
CA LYS A 193 22.13 4.49 13.07
C LYS A 193 21.77 3.59 14.27
N GLY A 194 20.52 3.66 14.73
CA GLY A 194 20.03 2.80 15.81
C GLY A 194 19.82 1.33 15.38
N ILE A 195 19.40 1.12 14.11
CA ILE A 195 19.16 -0.22 13.55
C ILE A 195 20.46 -0.97 13.27
N ALA A 196 21.48 -0.28 12.80
CA ALA A 196 22.79 -0.83 12.55
C ALA A 196 23.84 0.12 13.15
N PRO A 197 24.15 -0.01 14.44
CA PRO A 197 25.22 0.75 15.06
C PRO A 197 26.51 0.48 14.29
N GLY A 198 27.12 1.54 13.78
CA GLY A 198 28.36 1.45 13.01
C GLY A 198 29.45 0.77 13.82
N LYS A 199 30.29 -0.04 13.14
CA LYS A 199 31.58 -0.47 13.69
C LYS A 199 32.45 0.73 13.90
#